data_32007e486dc6c85aa8c2c4d394a30d5d
#
_entry.id   32007e486dc6c85aa8c2c4d394a30d5d
#
_cell.length_a   1.000
_cell.length_b   1.000
_cell.length_c   1.000
_cell.angle_alpha   90.00
_cell.angle_beta   90.00
_cell.angle_gamma   90.00
#
_symmetry.space_group_name_H-M   'P 1'
#
loop_
_entity.id
_entity.type
_entity.pdbx_description
1 polymer ?
#
loop_
_entity_poly.entity_id
_entity_poly.type
_entity_poly.pdbx_seq_one_letter_code
_entity_poly.pdbx_strand_id
1 'polypeptide(L)'
;MPSLPTVHPRLAAHWSASRLGRFSDRLLDGDPAAGQPVLLGLLAVVGLLTWGSIEVPNWDPPSSLVFPVLIGGVLLGQVLQLLLYASVLAALVVDGFLREPFGVTPGTAVVLILLAATVLFTSRVRLRLGLRGHRAETLLLELSDRLQPAVTPGSELAGWSAAHALVPAGGARFSGDFLISCAPEYPGLHVALVDVSGKGSRAAGRALQLSGALRALLDAMPPDGFLEAANDHVFLRGWDEGFATAVHASLDPDTGRFEVYNAGHHPAARWRDRDQRWERLEEGGPALGLLAGERYAACEGVLEPGDALLLFTDGLVERPDESLEAGTGRLLEAAGSLLRDEWVLAPDAAARLVRTVAPHGGDDRAVLLLRRDPPHPLAQPPAARRDREVLGLADAAVR
;
A
#
# COMPACT_ATOMS: atom_id res chain seq x y z
N MET A 1 -5.74 11.43 -27.06
CA MET A 1 -5.19 10.06 -27.11
C MET A 1 -6.26 9.10 -26.63
N PRO A 2 -6.64 8.06 -27.37
CA PRO A 2 -7.71 7.16 -26.96
C PRO A 2 -7.24 6.29 -25.79
N SER A 3 -8.05 6.21 -24.76
CA SER A 3 -7.89 5.41 -23.57
C SER A 3 -7.84 3.91 -23.92
N LEU A 4 -6.79 3.22 -23.49
CA LEU A 4 -6.71 1.75 -23.54
C LEU A 4 -7.86 1.15 -22.73
N PRO A 5 -8.52 0.09 -23.21
CA PRO A 5 -9.64 -0.52 -22.50
C PRO A 5 -9.14 -1.19 -21.22
N THR A 6 -9.70 -0.77 -20.09
CA THR A 6 -9.53 -1.43 -18.78
C THR A 6 -10.09 -2.84 -18.86
N VAL A 7 -9.22 -3.84 -18.75
CA VAL A 7 -9.63 -5.26 -18.66
C VAL A 7 -10.51 -5.44 -17.43
N HIS A 8 -11.74 -5.92 -17.65
CA HIS A 8 -12.75 -6.13 -16.61
C HIS A 8 -12.18 -7.07 -15.51
N PRO A 9 -12.27 -6.72 -14.20
CA PRO A 9 -11.66 -7.49 -13.11
C PRO A 9 -12.11 -8.97 -13.05
N ARG A 10 -13.31 -9.28 -13.57
CA ARG A 10 -13.80 -10.67 -13.70
C ARG A 10 -13.08 -11.48 -14.77
N LEU A 11 -12.54 -10.87 -15.82
CA LEU A 11 -11.76 -11.55 -16.85
C LEU A 11 -10.34 -11.85 -16.36
N ALA A 12 -9.74 -10.97 -15.58
CA ALA A 12 -8.43 -11.19 -14.97
C ALA A 12 -8.47 -12.34 -13.95
N ALA A 13 -9.51 -12.42 -13.12
CA ALA A 13 -9.70 -13.51 -12.15
C ALA A 13 -9.97 -14.87 -12.83
N HIS A 14 -10.64 -14.89 -13.98
CA HIS A 14 -10.89 -16.13 -14.75
C HIS A 14 -9.64 -16.61 -15.49
N TRP A 15 -8.77 -15.68 -15.92
CA TRP A 15 -7.51 -15.99 -16.58
C TRP A 15 -6.50 -16.62 -15.60
N SER A 16 -6.31 -16.02 -14.42
CA SER A 16 -5.40 -16.53 -13.38
C SER A 16 -5.83 -17.92 -12.83
N ALA A 17 -7.11 -18.23 -12.86
CA ALA A 17 -7.64 -19.54 -12.47
C ALA A 17 -7.43 -20.62 -13.55
N SER A 18 -7.15 -20.26 -14.80
CA SER A 18 -6.93 -21.21 -15.90
C SER A 18 -5.57 -21.90 -15.78
N ARG A 19 -5.43 -23.11 -16.39
CA ARG A 19 -4.14 -23.82 -16.45
C ARG A 19 -3.07 -23.00 -17.20
N LEU A 20 -3.48 -22.26 -18.22
CA LEU A 20 -2.63 -21.36 -19.01
C LEU A 20 -2.19 -20.12 -18.19
N GLY A 21 -3.08 -19.53 -17.40
CA GLY A 21 -2.75 -18.40 -16.53
C GLY A 21 -1.70 -18.81 -15.48
N ARG A 22 -1.91 -19.92 -14.79
CA ARG A 22 -0.93 -20.44 -13.81
C ARG A 22 0.42 -20.83 -14.44
N PHE A 23 0.43 -21.32 -15.68
CA PHE A 23 1.67 -21.59 -16.40
C PHE A 23 2.40 -20.31 -16.79
N SER A 24 1.67 -19.32 -17.29
CA SER A 24 2.19 -17.99 -17.62
C SER A 24 2.82 -17.31 -16.39
N ASP A 25 2.13 -17.35 -15.25
CA ASP A 25 2.62 -16.76 -13.99
C ASP A 25 3.89 -17.45 -13.50
N ARG A 26 3.96 -18.78 -13.52
CA ARG A 26 5.17 -19.54 -13.17
C ARG A 26 6.33 -19.26 -14.12
N LEU A 27 6.05 -19.07 -15.40
CA LEU A 27 7.06 -18.76 -16.39
C LEU A 27 7.65 -17.36 -16.16
N LEU A 28 6.80 -16.38 -15.89
CA LEU A 28 7.20 -15.01 -15.57
C LEU A 28 7.96 -14.92 -14.23
N ASP A 29 7.63 -15.79 -13.28
CA ASP A 29 8.34 -15.95 -12.00
C ASP A 29 9.72 -16.60 -12.15
N GLY A 30 10.05 -17.11 -13.34
CA GLY A 30 11.34 -17.74 -13.63
C GLY A 30 11.47 -19.15 -13.04
N ASP A 31 10.34 -19.84 -12.80
CA ASP A 31 10.33 -21.23 -12.34
C ASP A 31 11.03 -22.12 -13.39
N PRO A 32 12.16 -22.79 -13.04
CA PRO A 32 12.89 -23.64 -13.99
C PRO A 32 12.01 -24.73 -14.60
N ALA A 33 11.06 -25.27 -13.85
CA ALA A 33 10.15 -26.31 -14.33
C ALA A 33 9.18 -25.78 -15.40
N ALA A 34 8.72 -24.54 -15.28
CA ALA A 34 7.88 -23.90 -16.29
C ALA A 34 8.69 -23.42 -17.50
N GLY A 35 9.96 -23.07 -17.31
CA GLY A 35 10.87 -22.64 -18.37
C GLY A 35 11.35 -23.77 -19.30
N GLN A 36 11.43 -25.01 -18.79
CA GLN A 36 11.92 -26.15 -19.57
C GLN A 36 11.15 -26.42 -20.90
N PRO A 37 9.80 -26.49 -20.94
CA PRO A 37 9.07 -26.71 -22.18
C PRO A 37 9.23 -25.53 -23.15
N VAL A 38 9.36 -24.31 -22.68
CA VAL A 38 9.63 -23.13 -23.51
C VAL A 38 11.02 -23.20 -24.12
N LEU A 39 12.04 -23.58 -23.32
CA LEU A 39 13.39 -23.82 -23.84
C LEU A 39 13.39 -24.89 -24.94
N LEU A 40 12.73 -26.03 -24.71
CA LEU A 40 12.64 -27.10 -25.70
C LEU A 40 11.97 -26.63 -27.02
N GLY A 41 10.89 -25.82 -26.90
CA GLY A 41 10.26 -25.23 -28.08
C GLY A 41 11.19 -24.27 -28.83
N LEU A 42 11.92 -23.41 -28.11
CA LEU A 42 12.88 -22.50 -28.74
C LEU A 42 14.09 -23.23 -29.35
N LEU A 43 14.58 -24.30 -28.72
CA LEU A 43 15.64 -25.14 -29.28
C LEU A 43 15.18 -25.85 -30.57
N ALA A 44 13.93 -26.31 -30.62
CA ALA A 44 13.36 -26.88 -31.84
C ALA A 44 13.27 -25.83 -32.96
N VAL A 45 12.88 -24.58 -32.64
CA VAL A 45 12.87 -23.47 -33.60
C VAL A 45 14.29 -23.17 -34.11
N VAL A 46 15.28 -23.09 -33.22
CA VAL A 46 16.70 -22.88 -33.60
C VAL A 46 17.15 -24.00 -34.54
N GLY A 47 16.86 -25.29 -34.21
CA GLY A 47 17.21 -26.42 -35.05
C GLY A 47 16.53 -26.39 -36.44
N LEU A 48 15.23 -26.02 -36.49
CA LEU A 48 14.48 -25.90 -37.74
C LEU A 48 15.03 -24.78 -38.64
N LEU A 49 15.33 -23.63 -38.05
CA LEU A 49 15.93 -22.50 -38.76
C LEU A 49 17.30 -22.85 -39.32
N THR A 50 18.14 -23.53 -38.52
CA THR A 50 19.46 -24.00 -38.98
C THR A 50 19.37 -25.04 -40.06
N TRP A 51 18.44 -26.01 -39.93
CA TRP A 51 18.22 -27.01 -40.97
C TRP A 51 17.70 -26.36 -42.27
N GLY A 52 16.71 -25.45 -42.17
CA GLY A 52 16.18 -24.73 -43.32
C GLY A 52 17.24 -23.90 -44.03
N SER A 53 18.23 -23.36 -43.31
CA SER A 53 19.34 -22.61 -43.91
C SER A 53 20.24 -23.44 -44.78
N ILE A 54 20.39 -24.72 -44.45
CA ILE A 54 21.24 -25.65 -45.19
C ILE A 54 20.53 -26.14 -46.45
N GLU A 55 19.23 -26.43 -46.36
CA GLU A 55 18.46 -27.08 -47.44
C GLU A 55 17.87 -26.11 -48.48
N VAL A 56 17.59 -24.84 -48.10
CA VAL A 56 16.91 -23.89 -48.96
C VAL A 56 17.88 -22.82 -49.47
N PRO A 57 18.23 -22.80 -50.77
CA PRO A 57 19.06 -21.75 -51.36
C PRO A 57 18.41 -20.38 -51.22
N ASN A 58 19.23 -19.37 -50.89
CA ASN A 58 18.78 -17.97 -50.71
C ASN A 58 17.89 -17.66 -49.50
N TRP A 59 17.69 -18.60 -48.58
CA TRP A 59 17.09 -18.28 -47.31
C TRP A 59 18.18 -17.75 -46.36
N ASP A 60 17.95 -16.58 -45.69
CA ASP A 60 18.90 -15.96 -44.75
C ASP A 60 18.46 -16.16 -43.29
N PRO A 61 18.64 -17.37 -42.74
CA PRO A 61 18.20 -17.71 -41.41
C PRO A 61 19.04 -17.15 -40.26
N PRO A 62 20.34 -16.76 -40.43
CA PRO A 62 21.09 -16.16 -39.31
C PRO A 62 20.44 -14.95 -38.73
N SER A 63 19.75 -14.12 -39.53
CA SER A 63 18.98 -12.98 -39.05
C SER A 63 17.74 -13.38 -38.27
N SER A 64 17.11 -14.50 -38.58
CA SER A 64 15.89 -14.98 -37.89
C SER A 64 16.19 -15.61 -36.54
N LEU A 65 17.45 -15.97 -36.22
CA LEU A 65 17.85 -16.41 -34.89
C LEU A 65 17.73 -15.30 -33.80
N VAL A 66 17.54 -14.05 -34.23
CA VAL A 66 17.20 -12.93 -33.32
C VAL A 66 15.91 -13.21 -32.53
N PHE A 67 14.88 -13.82 -33.15
CA PHE A 67 13.60 -14.08 -32.50
C PHE A 67 13.70 -15.04 -31.30
N PRO A 68 14.32 -16.23 -31.39
CA PRO A 68 14.54 -17.10 -30.25
C PRO A 68 15.32 -16.42 -29.12
N VAL A 69 16.35 -15.62 -29.48
CA VAL A 69 17.16 -14.89 -28.48
C VAL A 69 16.32 -13.88 -27.70
N LEU A 70 15.48 -13.08 -28.40
CA LEU A 70 14.60 -12.09 -27.75
C LEU A 70 13.53 -12.76 -26.89
N ILE A 71 12.82 -13.77 -27.44
CA ILE A 71 11.77 -14.49 -26.72
C ILE A 71 12.34 -15.18 -25.49
N GLY A 72 13.47 -15.88 -25.64
CA GLY A 72 14.15 -16.53 -24.53
C GLY A 72 14.65 -15.54 -23.47
N GLY A 73 15.10 -14.35 -23.91
CA GLY A 73 15.53 -13.27 -23.02
C GLY A 73 14.41 -12.72 -22.13
N VAL A 74 13.18 -12.77 -22.59
CA VAL A 74 11.99 -12.31 -21.84
C VAL A 74 11.43 -13.43 -20.95
N LEU A 75 11.33 -14.65 -21.48
CA LEU A 75 10.59 -15.75 -20.86
C LEU A 75 11.45 -16.69 -19.99
N LEU A 76 12.75 -16.85 -20.28
CA LEU A 76 13.59 -17.84 -19.62
C LEU A 76 14.37 -17.26 -18.44
N GLY A 77 14.57 -18.09 -17.39
CA GLY A 77 15.51 -17.83 -16.32
C GLY A 77 16.97 -17.87 -16.81
N GLN A 78 17.90 -17.28 -16.05
CA GLN A 78 19.29 -17.08 -16.50
C GLN A 78 20.01 -18.35 -16.98
N VAL A 79 19.84 -19.47 -16.28
CA VAL A 79 20.50 -20.74 -16.65
C VAL A 79 19.96 -21.26 -17.96
N LEU A 80 18.64 -21.28 -18.14
CA LEU A 80 17.99 -21.73 -19.36
C LEU A 80 18.27 -20.80 -20.55
N GLN A 81 18.39 -19.50 -20.28
CA GLN A 81 18.77 -18.48 -21.25
C GLN A 81 20.21 -18.68 -21.77
N LEU A 82 21.16 -19.00 -20.87
CA LEU A 82 22.53 -19.32 -21.27
C LEU A 82 22.59 -20.57 -22.14
N LEU A 83 21.79 -21.61 -21.82
CA LEU A 83 21.70 -22.84 -22.66
C LEU A 83 21.16 -22.51 -24.04
N LEU A 84 20.12 -21.69 -24.14
CA LEU A 84 19.58 -21.24 -25.43
C LEU A 84 20.62 -20.49 -26.25
N TYR A 85 21.37 -19.56 -25.64
CA TYR A 85 22.38 -18.75 -26.34
C TYR A 85 23.58 -19.60 -26.79
N ALA A 86 23.97 -20.59 -25.99
CA ALA A 86 24.98 -21.56 -26.39
C ALA A 86 24.50 -22.38 -27.63
N SER A 87 23.23 -22.77 -27.66
CA SER A 87 22.66 -23.49 -28.82
C SER A 87 22.59 -22.62 -30.07
N VAL A 88 22.22 -21.35 -29.95
CA VAL A 88 22.24 -20.38 -31.07
C VAL A 88 23.66 -20.16 -31.60
N LEU A 89 24.64 -20.05 -30.70
CA LEU A 89 26.05 -19.92 -31.09
C LEU A 89 26.52 -21.19 -31.85
N ALA A 90 26.17 -22.39 -31.33
CA ALA A 90 26.48 -23.64 -32.00
C ALA A 90 25.83 -23.72 -33.40
N ALA A 91 24.56 -23.29 -33.51
CA ALA A 91 23.85 -23.22 -34.80
C ALA A 91 24.56 -22.32 -35.81
N LEU A 92 25.02 -21.14 -35.38
CA LEU A 92 25.81 -20.23 -36.22
C LEU A 92 27.15 -20.82 -36.69
N VAL A 93 27.82 -21.53 -35.78
CA VAL A 93 29.08 -22.21 -36.14
C VAL A 93 28.82 -23.32 -37.18
N VAL A 94 27.78 -24.15 -36.97
CA VAL A 94 27.40 -25.20 -37.90
C VAL A 94 27.02 -24.64 -39.27
N ASP A 95 26.19 -23.58 -39.29
CA ASP A 95 25.79 -22.92 -40.55
C ASP A 95 27.01 -22.31 -41.26
N GLY A 96 27.95 -21.71 -40.55
CA GLY A 96 29.17 -21.14 -41.11
C GLY A 96 30.12 -22.18 -41.69
N PHE A 97 30.16 -23.40 -41.14
CA PHE A 97 31.01 -24.48 -41.65
C PHE A 97 30.38 -25.25 -42.83
N LEU A 98 29.06 -25.37 -42.90
CA LEU A 98 28.35 -26.14 -43.90
C LEU A 98 27.98 -25.36 -45.18
N ARG A 99 27.99 -24.03 -45.12
CA ARG A 99 27.76 -23.18 -46.28
C ARG A 99 29.05 -22.75 -46.95
N GLU A 100 29.18 -23.01 -48.23
CA GLU A 100 30.24 -22.45 -49.08
C GLU A 100 29.68 -21.39 -50.04
N PRO A 101 30.35 -20.18 -50.11
CA PRO A 101 31.39 -19.62 -49.27
C PRO A 101 30.78 -19.00 -48.02
N PHE A 102 31.39 -19.26 -46.86
CA PHE A 102 31.00 -18.85 -45.49
C PHE A 102 29.69 -18.05 -45.37
N GLY A 103 28.58 -18.76 -45.03
CA GLY A 103 27.23 -18.19 -45.05
C GLY A 103 26.89 -17.18 -43.92
N VAL A 104 27.75 -17.07 -42.90
CA VAL A 104 27.56 -16.11 -41.80
C VAL A 104 28.47 -14.92 -42.00
N THR A 105 27.93 -13.75 -42.34
CA THR A 105 28.75 -12.56 -42.39
C THR A 105 29.27 -12.19 -40.99
N PRO A 106 30.52 -11.70 -40.85
CA PRO A 106 31.00 -11.26 -39.52
C PRO A 106 30.10 -10.26 -38.85
N GLY A 107 29.39 -9.42 -39.62
CA GLY A 107 28.42 -8.45 -39.13
C GLY A 107 27.21 -9.10 -38.42
N THR A 108 26.66 -10.19 -38.98
CA THR A 108 25.52 -10.92 -38.37
C THR A 108 25.94 -11.54 -37.02
N ALA A 109 27.13 -12.15 -36.98
CA ALA A 109 27.67 -12.71 -35.71
C ALA A 109 27.84 -11.65 -34.64
N VAL A 110 28.40 -10.47 -34.99
CA VAL A 110 28.57 -9.34 -34.09
C VAL A 110 27.22 -8.83 -33.55
N VAL A 111 26.23 -8.67 -34.45
CA VAL A 111 24.89 -8.21 -34.03
C VAL A 111 24.23 -9.17 -33.03
N LEU A 112 24.32 -10.49 -33.28
CA LEU A 112 23.74 -11.50 -32.37
C LEU A 112 24.46 -11.56 -31.03
N ILE A 113 25.79 -11.42 -31.02
CA ILE A 113 26.58 -11.34 -29.78
C ILE A 113 26.20 -10.09 -28.97
N LEU A 114 26.11 -8.93 -29.62
CA LEU A 114 25.71 -7.69 -28.96
C LEU A 114 24.28 -7.76 -28.43
N LEU A 115 23.37 -8.35 -29.19
CA LEU A 115 21.99 -8.57 -28.75
C LEU A 115 21.94 -9.48 -27.52
N ALA A 116 22.62 -10.65 -27.57
CA ALA A 116 22.71 -11.58 -26.45
C ALA A 116 23.33 -10.92 -25.21
N ALA A 117 24.40 -10.12 -25.38
CA ALA A 117 25.03 -9.36 -24.29
C ALA A 117 24.07 -8.32 -23.68
N THR A 118 23.32 -7.60 -24.51
CA THR A 118 22.33 -6.61 -24.07
C THR A 118 21.19 -7.26 -23.29
N VAL A 119 20.67 -8.39 -23.78
CA VAL A 119 19.60 -9.12 -23.11
C VAL A 119 20.06 -9.74 -21.80
N LEU A 120 21.29 -10.27 -21.74
CA LEU A 120 21.91 -10.77 -20.50
C LEU A 120 22.12 -9.63 -19.49
N PHE A 121 22.61 -8.50 -19.96
CA PHE A 121 22.81 -7.31 -19.11
C PHE A 121 21.49 -6.81 -18.52
N THR A 122 20.46 -6.65 -19.35
CA THR A 122 19.14 -6.22 -18.89
C THR A 122 18.50 -7.24 -17.95
N SER A 123 18.69 -8.53 -18.18
CA SER A 123 18.23 -9.62 -17.28
C SER A 123 18.94 -9.53 -15.92
N ARG A 124 20.25 -9.27 -15.89
CA ARG A 124 21.01 -9.08 -14.63
C ARG A 124 20.58 -7.81 -13.90
N VAL A 125 20.34 -6.72 -14.61
CA VAL A 125 19.86 -5.46 -14.03
C VAL A 125 18.48 -5.66 -13.41
N ARG A 126 17.56 -6.34 -14.09
CA ARG A 126 16.23 -6.68 -13.55
C ARG A 126 16.34 -7.51 -12.27
N LEU A 127 17.27 -8.47 -12.20
CA LEU A 127 17.49 -9.27 -10.99
C LEU A 127 18.06 -8.45 -9.83
N ARG A 128 19.02 -7.55 -10.12
CA ARG A 128 19.61 -6.66 -9.09
C ARG A 128 18.61 -5.64 -8.56
N LEU A 129 17.66 -5.21 -9.40
CA LEU A 129 16.61 -4.27 -9.03
C LEU A 129 15.40 -4.96 -8.36
N GLY A 130 15.43 -6.28 -8.13
CA GLY A 130 14.33 -7.02 -7.53
C GLY A 130 13.07 -7.09 -8.41
N LEU A 131 13.17 -6.73 -9.70
CA LEU A 131 12.04 -6.67 -10.64
C LEU A 131 11.56 -8.04 -11.13
N ARG A 132 12.16 -9.14 -10.66
CA ARG A 132 11.69 -10.51 -10.86
C ARG A 132 11.00 -10.99 -9.60
N GLY A 133 9.74 -10.66 -9.49
CA GLY A 133 9.04 -11.39 -8.49
C GLY A 133 7.66 -10.86 -8.18
N HIS A 134 6.66 -11.30 -8.92
CA HIS A 134 5.33 -11.35 -8.36
C HIS A 134 5.34 -11.96 -6.95
N ARG A 135 6.21 -12.94 -6.65
CA ARG A 135 6.34 -13.51 -5.30
C ARG A 135 6.90 -12.53 -4.27
N ALA A 136 7.96 -11.78 -4.60
CA ALA A 136 8.48 -10.78 -3.67
C ALA A 136 7.47 -9.65 -3.46
N GLU A 137 6.81 -9.23 -4.52
CA GLU A 137 5.73 -8.24 -4.48
C GLU A 137 4.51 -8.76 -3.73
N THR A 138 4.11 -10.02 -3.96
CA THR A 138 3.01 -10.67 -3.25
C THR A 138 3.33 -10.88 -1.77
N LEU A 139 4.56 -11.27 -1.42
CA LEU A 139 5.01 -11.38 -0.04
C LEU A 139 5.03 -10.02 0.67
N LEU A 140 5.49 -8.97 -0.02
CA LEU A 140 5.45 -7.61 0.53
C LEU A 140 4.00 -7.13 0.74
N LEU A 141 3.09 -7.42 -0.20
CA LEU A 141 1.67 -7.15 -0.05
C LEU A 141 1.07 -7.90 1.14
N GLU A 142 1.34 -9.20 1.24
CA GLU A 142 0.86 -10.02 2.35
C GLU A 142 1.42 -9.55 3.70
N LEU A 143 2.68 -9.10 3.73
CA LEU A 143 3.28 -8.50 4.93
C LEU A 143 2.68 -7.13 5.22
N SER A 144 2.44 -6.30 4.21
CA SER A 144 1.78 -5.01 4.36
C SER A 144 0.35 -5.16 4.89
N ASP A 145 -0.42 -6.08 4.31
CA ASP A 145 -1.79 -6.39 4.77
C ASP A 145 -1.82 -6.90 6.22
N ARG A 146 -0.81 -7.70 6.62
CA ARG A 146 -0.69 -8.17 8.01
C ARG A 146 -0.28 -7.08 9.00
N LEU A 147 0.38 -6.03 8.53
CA LEU A 147 0.80 -4.89 9.37
C LEU A 147 -0.26 -3.80 9.46
N GLN A 148 -1.19 -3.75 8.51
CA GLN A 148 -2.35 -2.89 8.63
C GLN A 148 -3.31 -3.41 9.71
N PRO A 149 -4.03 -2.54 10.42
CA PRO A 149 -5.00 -2.98 11.40
C PRO A 149 -6.07 -3.84 10.71
N ALA A 150 -6.25 -5.07 11.19
CA ALA A 150 -7.23 -6.02 10.66
C ALA A 150 -8.68 -5.51 10.82
N VAL A 151 -8.89 -4.62 11.77
CA VAL A 151 -10.16 -3.96 12.08
C VAL A 151 -9.92 -2.45 12.11
N THR A 152 -10.89 -1.68 11.65
CA THR A 152 -10.82 -0.22 11.76
C THR A 152 -10.66 0.20 13.22
N PRO A 153 -9.61 0.96 13.57
CA PRO A 153 -9.38 1.38 14.94
C PRO A 153 -10.62 2.09 15.51
N GLY A 154 -11.05 1.66 16.67
CA GLY A 154 -12.22 2.24 17.34
C GLY A 154 -13.58 1.66 16.94
N SER A 155 -13.68 0.86 15.87
CA SER A 155 -14.97 0.27 15.44
C SER A 155 -15.52 -0.80 16.40
N GLU A 156 -14.69 -1.35 17.29
CA GLU A 156 -15.08 -2.32 18.32
C GLU A 156 -15.48 -1.66 19.65
N LEU A 157 -15.30 -0.35 19.78
CA LEU A 157 -15.62 0.39 21.01
C LEU A 157 -17.11 0.73 21.05
N ALA A 158 -17.77 0.37 22.14
CA ALA A 158 -19.19 0.67 22.32
C ALA A 158 -19.43 2.19 22.40
N GLY A 159 -20.33 2.71 21.57
CA GLY A 159 -20.62 4.13 21.47
C GLY A 159 -19.63 4.92 20.61
N TRP A 160 -18.84 4.22 19.80
CA TRP A 160 -17.91 4.81 18.83
C TRP A 160 -18.08 4.19 17.46
N SER A 161 -17.91 4.99 16.45
CA SER A 161 -17.81 4.55 15.07
C SER A 161 -16.56 5.10 14.42
N ALA A 162 -15.98 4.29 13.51
CA ALA A 162 -14.75 4.67 12.83
C ALA A 162 -14.75 4.18 11.40
N ALA A 163 -14.12 4.95 10.52
CA ALA A 163 -13.86 4.58 9.14
C ALA A 163 -12.46 5.00 8.74
N HIS A 164 -11.74 4.13 8.03
CA HIS A 164 -10.44 4.47 7.48
C HIS A 164 -10.33 4.08 6.00
N ALA A 165 -9.44 4.72 5.29
CA ALA A 165 -9.10 4.37 3.91
C ALA A 165 -7.62 4.68 3.66
N LEU A 166 -6.95 3.77 2.95
CA LEU A 166 -5.58 3.89 2.47
C LEU A 166 -5.62 3.62 0.96
N VAL A 167 -5.24 4.60 0.16
CA VAL A 167 -5.31 4.52 -1.30
C VAL A 167 -3.97 4.92 -1.91
N PRO A 168 -3.17 3.96 -2.39
CA PRO A 168 -1.88 4.24 -3.00
C PRO A 168 -1.95 5.14 -4.23
N ALA A 169 -0.87 5.89 -4.47
CA ALA A 169 -0.71 6.77 -5.61
C ALA A 169 -0.72 6.00 -6.95
N GLY A 170 -1.37 6.58 -7.97
CA GLY A 170 -1.27 6.10 -9.36
C GLY A 170 -1.65 4.65 -9.61
N GLY A 171 -2.41 4.00 -8.72
CA GLY A 171 -2.71 2.57 -8.80
C GLY A 171 -1.53 1.67 -8.40
N ALA A 172 -0.53 2.22 -7.71
CA ALA A 172 0.55 1.45 -7.11
C ALA A 172 -0.02 0.42 -6.13
N ARG A 173 0.73 -0.67 -5.92
CA ARG A 173 0.33 -1.72 -4.98
C ARG A 173 0.71 -1.43 -3.54
N PHE A 174 1.60 -0.46 -3.34
CA PHE A 174 2.13 -0.08 -2.03
C PHE A 174 1.99 1.41 -1.82
N SER A 175 1.68 1.79 -0.59
CA SER A 175 1.65 3.17 -0.11
C SER A 175 2.87 3.44 0.77
N GLY A 176 3.39 4.67 0.72
CA GLY A 176 4.27 5.22 1.75
C GLY A 176 3.51 5.51 3.04
N ASP A 177 2.21 5.79 2.93
CA ASP A 177 1.33 6.00 4.06
C ASP A 177 0.94 4.70 4.73
N PHE A 178 0.87 4.69 6.05
CA PHE A 178 0.32 3.57 6.80
C PHE A 178 -0.36 4.03 8.10
N LEU A 179 -1.33 3.24 8.53
CA LEU A 179 -2.06 3.39 9.78
C LEU A 179 -1.69 2.25 10.71
N ILE A 180 -1.32 2.59 11.94
CA ILE A 180 -1.10 1.61 13.01
C ILE A 180 -2.03 1.90 14.17
N SER A 181 -2.50 0.86 14.84
CA SER A 181 -3.29 0.97 16.04
C SER A 181 -2.99 -0.19 16.98
N CYS A 182 -3.16 0.05 18.24
CA CYS A 182 -3.08 -0.97 19.26
C CYS A 182 -4.18 -0.79 20.31
N ALA A 183 -4.52 -1.89 20.98
CA ALA A 183 -5.18 -1.87 22.26
C ALA A 183 -4.10 -2.12 23.32
N PRO A 184 -3.47 -1.08 23.86
CA PRO A 184 -2.26 -1.19 24.64
C PRO A 184 -2.51 -1.76 26.03
N GLU A 185 -1.40 -2.05 26.75
CA GLU A 185 -1.44 -2.23 28.22
C GLU A 185 -1.96 -0.97 28.93
N TYR A 186 -1.88 0.20 28.29
CA TYR A 186 -2.46 1.46 28.75
C TYR A 186 -3.94 1.54 28.32
N PRO A 187 -4.83 1.98 29.23
CA PRO A 187 -6.26 2.08 28.90
C PRO A 187 -6.47 3.10 27.78
N GLY A 188 -7.13 2.69 26.71
CA GLY A 188 -7.51 3.57 25.62
C GLY A 188 -7.28 3.01 24.23
N LEU A 189 -7.65 3.77 23.22
CA LEU A 189 -7.33 3.54 21.81
C LEU A 189 -6.13 4.41 21.44
N HIS A 190 -5.07 3.77 20.95
CA HIS A 190 -3.93 4.45 20.37
C HIS A 190 -3.88 4.20 18.88
N VAL A 191 -3.73 5.26 18.11
CA VAL A 191 -3.65 5.18 16.64
C VAL A 191 -2.64 6.21 16.13
N ALA A 192 -1.83 5.80 15.16
CA ALA A 192 -0.94 6.72 14.46
C ALA A 192 -1.07 6.57 12.95
N LEU A 193 -1.19 7.71 12.26
CA LEU A 193 -1.10 7.83 10.82
C LEU A 193 0.27 8.38 10.48
N VAL A 194 0.98 7.69 9.60
CA VAL A 194 2.38 7.97 9.26
C VAL A 194 2.50 8.07 7.74
N ASP A 195 3.19 9.09 7.29
CA ASP A 195 3.59 9.28 5.91
C ASP A 195 5.11 9.27 5.79
N VAL A 196 5.63 8.41 4.92
CA VAL A 196 7.08 8.21 4.70
C VAL A 196 7.51 8.93 3.43
N SER A 197 8.40 9.89 3.58
CA SER A 197 8.94 10.66 2.46
C SER A 197 9.51 9.79 1.35
N GLY A 198 9.17 10.13 0.08
CA GLY A 198 9.62 9.45 -1.12
C GLY A 198 8.49 8.77 -1.89
N LYS A 199 8.81 8.21 -3.07
CA LYS A 199 7.81 7.57 -3.95
C LYS A 199 8.30 6.19 -4.41
N GLY A 200 7.32 5.31 -4.69
CA GLY A 200 7.56 3.99 -5.26
C GLY A 200 8.11 2.95 -4.28
N SER A 201 8.78 1.93 -4.79
CA SER A 201 9.19 0.73 -4.02
C SER A 201 10.16 1.00 -2.86
N ARG A 202 10.94 2.10 -2.91
CA ARG A 202 11.83 2.49 -1.81
C ARG A 202 11.05 3.05 -0.62
N ALA A 203 10.10 3.94 -0.86
CA ALA A 203 9.22 4.47 0.18
C ALA A 203 8.38 3.35 0.81
N ALA A 204 7.79 2.48 0.00
CA ALA A 204 7.05 1.31 0.45
C ALA A 204 7.88 0.36 1.32
N GLY A 205 9.15 0.09 0.96
CA GLY A 205 10.06 -0.73 1.77
C GLY A 205 10.40 -0.08 3.12
N ARG A 206 10.57 1.25 3.16
CA ARG A 206 10.76 2.02 4.40
C ARG A 206 9.50 2.01 5.26
N ALA A 207 8.33 2.25 4.64
CA ALA A 207 7.03 2.22 5.32
C ALA A 207 6.79 0.86 5.99
N LEU A 208 7.09 -0.25 5.29
CA LEU A 208 6.98 -1.60 5.83
C LEU A 208 7.90 -1.83 7.04
N GLN A 209 9.17 -1.36 6.97
CA GLN A 209 10.10 -1.47 8.09
C GLN A 209 9.66 -0.62 9.29
N LEU A 210 9.20 0.60 9.03
CA LEU A 210 8.73 1.51 10.08
C LEU A 210 7.44 1.01 10.72
N SER A 211 6.47 0.55 9.93
CA SER A 211 5.18 0.13 10.47
C SER A 211 5.32 -0.95 11.54
N GLY A 212 6.23 -1.93 11.33
CA GLY A 212 6.54 -2.96 12.33
C GLY A 212 7.20 -2.39 13.60
N ALA A 213 8.18 -1.50 13.43
CA ALA A 213 8.88 -0.89 14.57
C ALA A 213 7.99 0.06 15.35
N LEU A 214 7.27 0.94 14.65
CA LEU A 214 6.39 1.93 15.29
C LEU A 214 5.18 1.27 15.95
N ARG A 215 4.67 0.16 15.41
CA ARG A 215 3.62 -0.61 16.07
C ARG A 215 4.11 -1.16 17.42
N ALA A 216 5.31 -1.75 17.47
CA ALA A 216 5.87 -2.23 18.72
C ALA A 216 6.12 -1.11 19.74
N LEU A 217 6.53 0.07 19.27
CA LEU A 217 6.67 1.25 20.14
C LEU A 217 5.30 1.76 20.63
N LEU A 218 4.28 1.78 19.76
CA LEU A 218 2.92 2.20 20.11
C LEU A 218 2.31 1.30 21.18
N ASP A 219 2.59 -0.01 21.13
CA ASP A 219 2.14 -0.98 22.15
C ASP A 219 2.87 -0.80 23.50
N ALA A 220 4.16 -0.38 23.48
CA ALA A 220 5.02 -0.41 24.66
C ALA A 220 5.18 0.95 25.36
N MET A 221 4.96 2.06 24.64
CA MET A 221 5.23 3.41 25.16
C MET A 221 3.95 4.09 25.66
N PRO A 222 4.04 4.95 26.68
CA PRO A 222 2.95 5.84 27.03
C PRO A 222 2.68 6.85 25.90
N PRO A 223 1.47 7.47 25.85
CA PRO A 223 1.08 8.38 24.76
C PRO A 223 2.10 9.48 24.47
N ASP A 224 2.60 10.12 25.51
CA ASP A 224 3.57 11.23 25.44
C ASP A 224 4.98 10.80 25.02
N GLY A 225 5.34 9.52 25.20
CA GLY A 225 6.64 8.97 24.85
C GLY A 225 6.72 8.33 23.45
N PHE A 226 5.57 8.06 22.81
CA PHE A 226 5.57 7.29 21.53
C PHE A 226 6.31 8.02 20.40
N LEU A 227 5.97 9.30 20.12
CA LEU A 227 6.62 10.05 19.04
C LEU A 227 8.07 10.37 19.34
N GLU A 228 8.46 10.56 20.62
CA GLU A 228 9.86 10.72 21.01
C GLU A 228 10.66 9.46 20.65
N ALA A 229 10.18 8.28 21.04
CA ALA A 229 10.83 7.01 20.74
C ALA A 229 10.84 6.70 19.23
N ALA A 230 9.77 7.05 18.52
CA ALA A 230 9.68 6.95 17.07
C ALA A 230 10.71 7.85 16.37
N ASN A 231 10.85 9.09 16.82
CA ASN A 231 11.86 10.02 16.33
C ASN A 231 13.29 9.49 16.51
N ASP A 232 13.60 9.03 17.70
CA ASP A 232 14.93 8.47 18.00
C ASP A 232 15.20 7.22 17.16
N HIS A 233 14.20 6.36 16.96
CA HIS A 233 14.34 5.19 16.09
C HIS A 233 14.65 5.57 14.64
N VAL A 234 13.96 6.57 14.07
CA VAL A 234 14.21 7.04 12.70
C VAL A 234 15.55 7.75 12.59
N PHE A 235 15.87 8.62 13.54
CA PHE A 235 17.12 9.37 13.59
C PHE A 235 18.36 8.47 13.64
N LEU A 236 18.37 7.46 14.52
CA LEU A 236 19.48 6.52 14.68
C LEU A 236 19.68 5.62 13.46
N ARG A 237 18.69 5.42 12.63
CA ARG A 237 18.82 4.65 11.39
C ARG A 237 19.55 5.39 10.29
N GLY A 238 19.71 6.71 10.40
CA GLY A 238 20.50 7.52 9.48
C GLY A 238 20.07 7.35 8.02
N TRP A 239 18.81 7.66 7.73
CA TRP A 239 18.35 7.64 6.35
C TRP A 239 19.04 8.76 5.57
N ASP A 240 19.89 8.40 4.60
CA ASP A 240 20.70 9.35 3.82
C ASP A 240 19.84 10.43 3.11
N GLU A 241 18.59 10.10 2.80
CA GLU A 241 17.59 11.03 2.25
C GLU A 241 16.20 10.55 2.68
N GLY A 242 15.69 10.98 3.82
CA GLY A 242 14.34 10.61 4.18
C GLY A 242 13.98 10.96 5.62
N PHE A 243 12.75 11.37 5.79
CA PHE A 243 12.09 11.61 7.05
C PHE A 243 10.70 10.95 6.98
N ALA A 244 10.03 10.88 8.08
CA ALA A 244 8.63 10.51 8.12
C ALA A 244 7.85 11.56 8.89
N THR A 245 6.63 11.81 8.48
CA THR A 245 5.70 12.61 9.26
C THR A 245 4.71 11.69 9.97
N ALA A 246 4.25 12.07 11.14
CA ALA A 246 3.32 11.25 11.91
C ALA A 246 2.36 12.10 12.72
N VAL A 247 1.12 11.68 12.81
CA VAL A 247 0.14 12.15 13.78
C VAL A 247 -0.33 10.97 14.62
N HIS A 248 -0.23 11.12 15.95
CA HIS A 248 -0.62 10.12 16.94
C HIS A 248 -1.80 10.63 17.75
N ALA A 249 -2.85 9.84 17.86
CA ALA A 249 -3.98 10.12 18.73
C ALA A 249 -4.12 9.02 19.79
N SER A 250 -4.24 9.47 21.03
CA SER A 250 -4.61 8.67 22.21
C SER A 250 -6.01 9.07 22.64
N LEU A 251 -6.90 8.10 22.85
CA LEU A 251 -8.30 8.32 23.21
C LEU A 251 -8.71 7.41 24.35
N ASP A 252 -9.23 7.99 25.40
CA ASP A 252 -9.98 7.28 26.44
C ASP A 252 -11.46 7.14 26.00
N PRO A 253 -11.92 5.95 25.66
CA PRO A 253 -13.27 5.74 25.11
C PRO A 253 -14.38 5.99 26.13
N ASP A 254 -14.11 5.85 27.43
CA ASP A 254 -15.11 6.02 28.48
C ASP A 254 -15.42 7.50 28.70
N THR A 255 -14.37 8.30 28.81
CA THR A 255 -14.51 9.75 29.08
C THR A 255 -14.59 10.58 27.80
N GLY A 256 -14.04 10.09 26.69
CA GLY A 256 -13.86 10.83 25.45
C GLY A 256 -12.66 11.79 25.47
N ARG A 257 -11.81 11.75 26.52
CA ARG A 257 -10.57 12.53 26.54
C ARG A 257 -9.64 12.05 25.45
N PHE A 258 -9.03 12.98 24.77
CA PHE A 258 -8.04 12.68 23.73
C PHE A 258 -6.80 13.56 23.89
N GLU A 259 -5.70 13.03 23.42
CA GLU A 259 -4.43 13.70 23.21
C GLU A 259 -3.97 13.44 21.79
N VAL A 260 -3.61 14.50 21.05
CA VAL A 260 -3.07 14.39 19.70
C VAL A 260 -1.69 15.01 19.67
N TYR A 261 -0.72 14.23 19.22
CA TYR A 261 0.67 14.61 19.05
C TYR A 261 1.00 14.63 17.55
N ASN A 262 1.78 15.59 17.10
CA ASN A 262 2.08 15.79 15.69
C ASN A 262 3.59 15.96 15.46
N ALA A 263 4.17 15.11 14.61
CA ALA A 263 5.55 15.14 14.17
C ALA A 263 5.64 15.57 12.70
N GLY A 264 5.50 16.85 12.43
CA GLY A 264 5.61 17.45 11.10
C GLY A 264 4.53 17.03 10.10
N HIS A 265 3.46 16.42 10.57
CA HIS A 265 2.33 15.97 9.77
C HIS A 265 1.27 17.08 9.63
N HIS A 266 0.30 16.90 8.71
CA HIS A 266 -0.85 17.79 8.64
C HIS A 266 -1.61 17.79 9.95
N PRO A 267 -2.08 18.97 10.43
CA PRO A 267 -2.85 19.04 11.66
C PRO A 267 -4.10 18.16 11.61
N ALA A 268 -4.31 17.35 12.62
CA ALA A 268 -5.58 16.68 12.82
C ALA A 268 -6.72 17.71 13.01
N ALA A 269 -7.94 17.30 12.74
CA ALA A 269 -9.10 18.17 12.91
C ALA A 269 -10.16 17.51 13.80
N ARG A 270 -10.73 18.30 14.71
CA ARG A 270 -11.84 17.93 15.57
C ARG A 270 -13.14 18.51 15.02
N TRP A 271 -14.15 17.68 14.79
CA TRP A 271 -15.52 18.09 14.55
C TRP A 271 -16.23 18.36 15.87
N ARG A 272 -16.80 19.54 16.02
CA ARG A 272 -17.70 19.86 17.11
C ARG A 272 -19.15 19.78 16.62
N ASP A 273 -19.83 18.72 17.00
CA ASP A 273 -21.21 18.49 16.54
C ASP A 273 -22.17 19.59 16.99
N ARG A 274 -22.00 20.08 18.20
CA ARG A 274 -22.80 21.20 18.74
C ARG A 274 -22.71 22.46 17.88
N ASP A 275 -21.50 22.78 17.38
CA ASP A 275 -21.20 24.03 16.67
C ASP A 275 -21.20 23.79 15.14
N GLN A 276 -21.31 22.53 14.68
CA GLN A 276 -21.27 22.09 13.28
C GLN A 276 -20.05 22.65 12.55
N ARG A 277 -18.88 22.63 13.20
CA ARG A 277 -17.64 23.18 12.68
C ARG A 277 -16.43 22.33 13.00
N TRP A 278 -15.41 22.46 12.17
CA TRP A 278 -14.09 21.89 12.41
C TRP A 278 -13.19 22.86 13.19
N GLU A 279 -12.40 22.28 14.07
CA GLU A 279 -11.32 22.93 14.79
C GLU A 279 -10.01 22.18 14.44
N ARG A 280 -9.00 22.89 13.92
CA ARG A 280 -7.71 22.30 13.61
C ARG A 280 -6.87 22.23 14.89
N LEU A 281 -6.17 21.11 15.08
CA LEU A 281 -5.29 20.86 16.20
C LEU A 281 -3.85 21.17 15.74
N GLU A 282 -3.43 22.42 15.91
CA GLU A 282 -2.24 22.97 15.24
C GLU A 282 -0.92 22.78 16.02
N GLU A 283 -0.96 22.23 17.23
CA GLU A 283 0.27 21.93 17.95
C GLU A 283 1.06 20.82 17.26
N GLY A 284 2.39 20.96 17.18
CA GLY A 284 3.24 20.00 16.51
C GLY A 284 4.71 20.31 16.67
N GLY A 285 5.53 19.40 16.18
CA GLY A 285 6.98 19.49 16.15
C GLY A 285 7.53 19.14 14.78
N PRO A 286 8.87 19.02 14.62
CA PRO A 286 9.51 18.62 13.38
C PRO A 286 9.16 17.19 13.00
N ALA A 287 9.31 16.84 11.71
CA ALA A 287 9.15 15.48 11.24
C ALA A 287 10.13 14.52 11.92
N LEU A 288 9.75 13.26 12.02
CA LEU A 288 10.53 12.20 12.64
C LEU A 288 11.89 12.02 11.93
N GLY A 289 12.95 11.95 12.71
CA GLY A 289 14.31 11.71 12.23
C GLY A 289 15.07 12.95 11.78
N LEU A 290 14.47 14.16 11.85
CA LEU A 290 15.17 15.40 11.50
C LEU A 290 16.08 15.91 12.62
N LEU A 291 15.64 15.84 13.86
CA LEU A 291 16.34 16.35 15.03
C LEU A 291 16.43 15.27 16.12
N ALA A 292 17.57 15.16 16.78
CA ALA A 292 17.75 14.21 17.88
C ALA A 292 17.09 14.73 19.16
N GLY A 293 16.44 13.81 19.92
CA GLY A 293 15.91 14.09 21.25
C GLY A 293 14.73 15.09 21.26
N GLU A 294 13.97 15.16 20.17
CA GLU A 294 12.85 16.04 20.03
C GLU A 294 11.66 15.57 20.85
N ARG A 295 10.89 16.51 21.40
CA ARG A 295 9.68 16.28 22.18
C ARG A 295 8.47 16.88 21.50
N TYR A 296 7.33 16.19 21.60
CA TYR A 296 6.11 16.60 20.92
C TYR A 296 5.04 16.99 21.95
N ALA A 297 4.53 18.22 21.86
CA ALA A 297 3.45 18.68 22.71
C ALA A 297 2.10 18.10 22.26
N ALA A 298 1.20 17.86 23.21
CA ALA A 298 -0.15 17.38 22.94
C ALA A 298 -1.14 18.50 22.73
N CYS A 299 -2.03 18.37 21.73
CA CYS A 299 -3.34 19.00 21.77
C CYS A 299 -4.30 18.12 22.57
N GLU A 300 -4.79 18.63 23.68
CA GLU A 300 -5.70 17.90 24.55
C GLU A 300 -7.15 18.35 24.37
N GLY A 301 -8.09 17.44 24.64
CA GLY A 301 -9.51 17.80 24.62
C GLY A 301 -10.43 16.66 25.05
N VAL A 302 -11.73 16.90 24.87
CA VAL A 302 -12.76 15.89 25.10
C VAL A 302 -13.69 15.85 23.90
N LEU A 303 -13.90 14.68 23.32
CA LEU A 303 -14.92 14.45 22.31
C LEU A 303 -16.25 14.22 23.01
N GLU A 304 -17.18 15.13 22.84
CA GLU A 304 -18.56 14.96 23.28
C GLU A 304 -19.32 14.00 22.34
N PRO A 305 -20.44 13.42 22.76
CA PRO A 305 -21.28 12.61 21.86
C PRO A 305 -21.67 13.40 20.59
N GLY A 306 -21.38 12.85 19.43
CA GLY A 306 -21.53 13.49 18.11
C GLY A 306 -20.22 14.07 17.57
N ASP A 307 -19.25 14.42 18.41
CA ASP A 307 -17.94 14.93 17.98
C ASP A 307 -17.14 13.84 17.26
N ALA A 308 -16.21 14.28 16.41
CA ALA A 308 -15.32 13.37 15.67
C ALA A 308 -13.90 13.93 15.57
N LEU A 309 -12.94 13.02 15.35
CA LEU A 309 -11.54 13.32 15.06
C LEU A 309 -11.22 12.84 13.65
N LEU A 310 -10.55 13.68 12.87
CA LEU A 310 -10.10 13.39 11.50
C LEU A 310 -8.57 13.49 11.44
N LEU A 311 -7.92 12.40 11.01
CA LEU A 311 -6.51 12.34 10.67
C LEU A 311 -6.40 12.06 9.17
N PHE A 312 -5.48 12.73 8.47
CA PHE A 312 -5.36 12.60 7.02
C PHE A 312 -3.96 12.96 6.52
N THR A 313 -3.55 12.40 5.38
CA THR A 313 -2.28 12.70 4.71
C THR A 313 -2.45 13.76 3.61
N ASP A 314 -1.34 14.32 3.18
CA ASP A 314 -1.25 15.42 2.21
C ASP A 314 -1.88 15.11 0.86
N GLY A 315 -1.81 13.86 0.39
CA GLY A 315 -2.40 13.44 -0.89
C GLY A 315 -3.92 13.64 -0.99
N LEU A 316 -4.60 13.94 0.13
CA LEU A 316 -6.02 14.32 0.12
C LEU A 316 -6.23 15.82 -0.11
N VAL A 317 -5.28 16.65 0.26
CA VAL A 317 -5.40 18.09 0.28
C VAL A 317 -4.50 18.80 -0.73
N GLU A 318 -3.37 18.21 -1.07
CA GLU A 318 -2.44 18.79 -2.03
C GLU A 318 -2.87 18.57 -3.49
N ARG A 319 -2.95 19.67 -4.24
CA ARG A 319 -3.17 19.70 -5.68
C ARG A 319 -2.27 20.75 -6.34
N PRO A 320 -1.78 20.50 -7.56
CA PRO A 320 -0.86 21.45 -8.24
C PRO A 320 -1.42 22.87 -8.40
N ASP A 321 -2.74 23.01 -8.54
CA ASP A 321 -3.41 24.25 -8.87
C ASP A 321 -4.23 24.84 -7.70
N GLU A 322 -4.03 24.32 -6.47
CA GLU A 322 -4.80 24.71 -5.29
C GLU A 322 -3.88 24.96 -4.09
N SER A 323 -4.21 25.97 -3.27
CA SER A 323 -3.48 26.16 -2.01
C SER A 323 -3.83 25.04 -1.01
N LEU A 324 -2.87 24.70 -0.15
CA LEU A 324 -3.06 23.71 0.92
C LEU A 324 -4.28 24.02 1.81
N GLU A 325 -4.49 25.33 2.07
CA GLU A 325 -5.64 25.81 2.86
C GLU A 325 -6.98 25.51 2.16
N ALA A 326 -7.06 25.75 0.85
CA ALA A 326 -8.26 25.45 0.07
C ALA A 326 -8.53 23.94 -0.02
N GLY A 327 -7.47 23.13 -0.21
CA GLY A 327 -7.56 21.68 -0.21
C GLY A 327 -8.03 21.13 1.15
N THR A 328 -7.49 21.66 2.24
CA THR A 328 -7.93 21.30 3.61
C THR A 328 -9.38 21.73 3.83
N GLY A 329 -9.77 22.91 3.42
CA GLY A 329 -11.16 23.39 3.51
C GLY A 329 -12.13 22.47 2.77
N ARG A 330 -11.78 22.03 1.55
CA ARG A 330 -12.58 21.07 0.75
C ARG A 330 -12.73 19.72 1.46
N LEU A 331 -11.65 19.19 2.06
CA LEU A 331 -11.69 17.94 2.82
C LEU A 331 -12.61 18.06 4.03
N LEU A 332 -12.44 19.13 4.81
CA LEU A 332 -13.22 19.38 6.03
C LEU A 332 -14.71 19.58 5.72
N GLU A 333 -15.04 20.28 4.62
CA GLU A 333 -16.42 20.46 4.18
C GLU A 333 -17.08 19.12 3.81
N ALA A 334 -16.38 18.29 3.01
CA ALA A 334 -16.87 16.98 2.61
C ALA A 334 -17.05 16.04 3.82
N ALA A 335 -16.08 16.02 4.74
CA ALA A 335 -16.14 15.22 5.95
C ALA A 335 -17.26 15.73 6.90
N GLY A 336 -17.45 17.03 7.01
CA GLY A 336 -18.55 17.63 7.80
C GLY A 336 -19.92 17.27 7.21
N SER A 337 -20.08 17.28 5.88
CA SER A 337 -21.32 16.81 5.25
C SER A 337 -21.62 15.35 5.58
N LEU A 338 -20.60 14.49 5.49
CA LEU A 338 -20.72 13.07 5.83
C LEU A 338 -21.18 12.88 7.29
N LEU A 339 -20.58 13.63 8.24
CA LEU A 339 -20.95 13.55 9.66
C LEU A 339 -22.38 14.06 9.96
N ARG A 340 -22.88 15.00 9.16
CA ARG A 340 -24.29 15.47 9.26
C ARG A 340 -25.29 14.46 8.71
N ASP A 341 -24.91 13.77 7.63
CA ASP A 341 -25.80 12.85 6.93
C ASP A 341 -25.86 11.46 7.59
N GLU A 342 -24.80 11.06 8.31
CA GLU A 342 -24.69 9.75 8.94
C GLU A 342 -24.71 9.85 10.46
N TRP A 343 -25.64 9.14 11.09
CA TRP A 343 -25.71 9.04 12.56
C TRP A 343 -24.55 8.22 13.14
N VAL A 344 -24.19 7.14 12.47
CA VAL A 344 -23.06 6.26 12.75
C VAL A 344 -22.27 6.11 11.46
N LEU A 345 -20.94 6.19 11.53
CA LEU A 345 -20.11 6.09 10.34
C LEU A 345 -20.24 4.71 9.70
N ALA A 346 -20.61 4.67 8.43
CA ALA A 346 -20.59 3.45 7.65
C ALA A 346 -19.13 2.98 7.43
N PRO A 347 -18.86 1.67 7.36
CA PRO A 347 -17.48 1.15 7.13
C PRO A 347 -16.80 1.70 5.88
N ASP A 348 -17.56 2.09 4.85
CA ASP A 348 -17.05 2.65 3.60
C ASP A 348 -17.00 4.19 3.57
N ALA A 349 -17.37 4.86 4.66
CA ALA A 349 -17.44 6.33 4.76
C ALA A 349 -16.12 7.01 4.37
N ALA A 350 -15.00 6.52 4.89
CA ALA A 350 -13.66 7.03 4.55
C ALA A 350 -13.32 6.82 3.07
N ALA A 351 -13.65 5.67 2.51
CA ALA A 351 -13.42 5.40 1.08
C ALA A 351 -14.28 6.29 0.17
N ARG A 352 -15.50 6.62 0.58
CA ARG A 352 -16.36 7.60 -0.12
C ARG A 352 -15.76 9.00 -0.04
N LEU A 353 -15.28 9.40 1.15
CA LEU A 353 -14.63 10.69 1.36
C LEU A 353 -13.43 10.85 0.43
N VAL A 354 -12.52 9.87 0.38
CA VAL A 354 -11.36 9.88 -0.54
C VAL A 354 -11.79 10.03 -2.00
N ARG A 355 -12.80 9.26 -2.44
CA ARG A 355 -13.29 9.36 -3.82
C ARG A 355 -13.91 10.72 -4.15
N THR A 356 -14.55 11.35 -3.19
CA THR A 356 -15.17 12.68 -3.38
C THR A 356 -14.11 13.78 -3.43
N VAL A 357 -13.14 13.73 -2.52
CA VAL A 357 -12.16 14.80 -2.31
C VAL A 357 -10.98 14.67 -3.27
N ALA A 358 -10.46 13.47 -3.49
CA ALA A 358 -9.27 13.22 -4.29
C ALA A 358 -9.45 11.98 -5.21
N PRO A 359 -10.33 12.04 -6.23
CA PRO A 359 -10.62 10.91 -7.12
C PRO A 359 -9.41 10.47 -7.95
N HIS A 360 -8.50 11.40 -8.27
CA HIS A 360 -7.29 11.20 -9.06
C HIS A 360 -6.09 11.76 -8.29
N GLY A 361 -5.58 11.00 -7.32
CA GLY A 361 -4.42 11.42 -6.53
C GLY A 361 -3.10 11.11 -7.22
N GLY A 362 -2.22 12.08 -7.27
CA GLY A 362 -0.81 11.92 -7.67
C GLY A 362 0.08 11.44 -6.55
N ASP A 363 -0.45 11.36 -5.32
CA ASP A 363 0.21 10.89 -4.11
C ASP A 363 -0.61 9.86 -3.34
N ASP A 364 0.00 9.22 -2.34
CA ASP A 364 -0.66 8.31 -1.42
C ASP A 364 -1.70 9.08 -0.59
N ARG A 365 -2.79 8.44 -0.25
CA ARG A 365 -3.93 9.07 0.43
C ARG A 365 -4.40 8.19 1.56
N ALA A 366 -4.30 8.71 2.76
CA ALA A 366 -4.78 8.02 3.94
C ALA A 366 -5.70 8.93 4.76
N VAL A 367 -6.72 8.34 5.34
CA VAL A 367 -7.65 9.03 6.24
C VAL A 367 -8.17 8.07 7.30
N LEU A 368 -8.28 8.59 8.51
CA LEU A 368 -9.03 7.98 9.61
C LEU A 368 -10.04 9.01 10.13
N LEU A 369 -11.29 8.60 10.20
CA LEU A 369 -12.37 9.33 10.86
C LEU A 369 -12.86 8.50 12.04
N LEU A 370 -12.81 9.07 13.23
CA LEU A 370 -13.23 8.46 14.48
C LEU A 370 -14.31 9.35 15.11
N ARG A 371 -15.48 8.80 15.40
CA ARG A 371 -16.62 9.55 15.95
C ARG A 371 -17.10 8.95 17.26
N ARG A 372 -17.34 9.77 18.25
CA ARG A 372 -18.14 9.39 19.40
C ARG A 372 -19.61 9.45 19.01
N ASP A 373 -20.28 8.29 18.95
CA ASP A 373 -21.63 8.21 18.46
C ASP A 373 -22.59 9.03 19.34
N PRO A 374 -23.48 9.80 18.75
CA PRO A 374 -24.50 10.48 19.53
C PRO A 374 -25.45 9.46 20.17
N PRO A 375 -26.07 9.78 21.32
CA PRO A 375 -27.00 8.86 21.98
C PRO A 375 -28.17 8.56 21.06
N HIS A 376 -28.43 7.27 20.84
CA HIS A 376 -29.50 6.83 19.95
C HIS A 376 -30.86 7.40 20.42
N PRO A 377 -31.66 8.03 19.56
CA PRO A 377 -32.92 8.66 19.95
C PRO A 377 -33.92 7.69 20.62
N LEU A 378 -33.78 6.39 20.38
CA LEU A 378 -34.63 5.34 20.97
C LEU A 378 -34.04 4.71 22.24
N ALA A 379 -32.82 5.05 22.64
CA ALA A 379 -32.24 4.62 23.90
C ALA A 379 -32.71 5.53 25.05
N GLN A 380 -34.00 5.56 25.33
CA GLN A 380 -34.45 6.08 26.61
C GLN A 380 -33.91 5.14 27.69
N PRO A 381 -33.24 5.65 28.74
CA PRO A 381 -32.88 4.84 29.88
C PRO A 381 -34.14 4.18 30.41
N PRO A 382 -34.10 2.89 30.79
CA PRO A 382 -35.25 2.24 31.40
C PRO A 382 -35.72 3.12 32.53
N ALA A 383 -36.95 3.63 32.42
CA ALA A 383 -37.56 4.51 33.42
C ALA A 383 -37.28 3.85 34.79
N ALA A 384 -36.63 4.57 35.67
CA ALA A 384 -36.37 4.11 37.03
C ALA A 384 -37.70 3.60 37.57
N ARG A 385 -37.80 2.28 37.78
CA ARG A 385 -38.91 1.70 38.48
C ARG A 385 -39.04 2.46 39.78
N ARG A 386 -39.95 3.40 39.84
CA ARG A 386 -40.36 3.99 41.08
C ARG A 386 -40.93 2.84 41.92
N ASP A 387 -40.18 2.44 42.93
CA ASP A 387 -40.67 1.62 44.05
C ASP A 387 -41.88 2.34 44.67
N ARG A 388 -43.03 2.05 44.13
CA ARG A 388 -44.33 2.37 44.72
C ARG A 388 -45.08 1.06 44.87
N GLU A 389 -44.62 0.24 45.81
CA GLU A 389 -45.45 -0.86 46.37
C GLU A 389 -44.72 -1.49 47.54
N VAL A 390 -44.35 -0.68 48.56
CA VAL A 390 -44.15 -1.22 49.96
C VAL A 390 -44.65 -0.15 50.92
N LEU A 391 -45.93 0.14 50.86
CA LEU A 391 -46.64 0.85 51.95
C LEU A 391 -48.10 0.54 51.77
N GLY A 392 -48.50 -0.67 52.16
CA GLY A 392 -49.92 -1.03 52.11
C GLY A 392 -50.27 -2.44 52.58
N LEU A 393 -49.49 -3.03 53.51
CA LEU A 393 -49.92 -4.27 54.18
C LEU A 393 -49.36 -4.31 55.61
N ALA A 394 -49.83 -3.39 56.43
CA ALA A 394 -49.65 -3.45 57.89
C ALA A 394 -50.82 -2.77 58.58
N ASP A 395 -52.04 -3.33 58.41
CA ASP A 395 -53.18 -3.03 59.28
C ASP A 395 -54.33 -4.01 58.94
N ALA A 396 -54.16 -5.30 59.27
CA ALA A 396 -55.25 -6.26 59.34
C ALA A 396 -54.84 -7.52 60.09
N ALA A 397 -54.39 -7.38 61.34
CA ALA A 397 -54.31 -8.53 62.27
C ALA A 397 -54.37 -8.08 63.71
N VAL A 398 -55.46 -7.43 64.13
CA VAL A 398 -55.96 -7.39 65.51
C VAL A 398 -57.46 -7.16 65.47
N ARG A 399 -58.26 -8.22 65.41
CA ARG A 399 -59.52 -8.47 66.12
C ARG A 399 -59.99 -9.88 65.82
#